data_b627904af5e1fc222c3ec545c45b4d91
#
_entry.id   b627904af5e1fc222c3ec545c45b4d91
#
_cell.length_a   1.000
_cell.length_b   1.000
_cell.length_c   1.000
_cell.angle_alpha   90.00
_cell.angle_beta   90.00
_cell.angle_gamma   90.00
#
_symmetry.space_group_name_H-M   'P 1'
#
loop_
_entity.id
_entity.type
_entity.pdbx_description
1 polymer ?
#
loop_
_entity_poly.entity_id
_entity_poly.type
_entity_poly.pdbx_seq_one_letter_code
_entity_poly.pdbx_strand_id
1 'polypeptide(L)'
;MATLYNIADSNSRKTFFLITFFLIFVILLGWLFSYVLDSTIILYIAVIFSIATSISSYWFSDKIVLNATRAQPIKKEDNPELYRIVENLAITAGIPMPKVFILNEAQPNAFATGRDEKHAVVAVTKGLLGKLERSEIEGVIAHEIAHIKNKDILLQTAVVVLVGIVVILSDFFLRISMWGGGDKDNNNILAVILGIIAAILAPIGASLIQLSISRKREFLADASGALLTRYPEGLARALEKISSDDSPLRTANNSNAHLFISSPLRGKSSKGWFSKLFLTHPPIEERVANLRGMKI
;
A
#
# COMPACT_ATOMS: atom_id res chain seq x y z
N MET A 1 -24.13 -9.79 -11.22
CA MET A 1 -23.65 -8.43 -10.80
C MET A 1 -22.81 -8.59 -9.54
N ALA A 2 -21.62 -7.99 -9.47
CA ALA A 2 -20.81 -8.00 -8.24
C ALA A 2 -21.43 -7.02 -7.24
N THR A 3 -21.92 -7.51 -6.11
CA THR A 3 -22.41 -6.66 -5.02
C THR A 3 -21.23 -6.21 -4.16
N LEU A 4 -21.37 -5.10 -3.41
CA LEU A 4 -20.34 -4.61 -2.46
C LEU A 4 -19.91 -5.71 -1.47
N TYR A 5 -20.85 -6.55 -1.01
CA TYR A 5 -20.58 -7.69 -0.12
C TYR A 5 -19.64 -8.72 -0.77
N ASN A 6 -19.89 -9.06 -2.04
CA ASN A 6 -19.04 -10.02 -2.77
C ASN A 6 -17.62 -9.51 -2.99
N ILE A 7 -17.44 -8.18 -3.09
CA ILE A 7 -16.12 -7.55 -3.23
C ILE A 7 -15.36 -7.61 -1.90
N ALA A 8 -16.00 -7.25 -0.80
CA ALA A 8 -15.41 -7.30 0.53
C ALA A 8 -14.94 -8.73 0.91
N ASP A 9 -15.78 -9.74 0.63
CA ASP A 9 -15.44 -11.15 0.86
C ASP A 9 -14.31 -11.63 -0.05
N SER A 10 -14.30 -11.18 -1.31
CA SER A 10 -13.21 -11.47 -2.25
C SER A 10 -11.88 -10.88 -1.76
N ASN A 11 -11.88 -9.65 -1.24
CA ASN A 11 -10.68 -9.00 -0.73
C ASN A 11 -10.13 -9.72 0.51
N SER A 12 -11.00 -10.13 1.43
CA SER A 12 -10.60 -10.90 2.62
C SER A 12 -9.97 -12.24 2.22
N ARG A 13 -10.57 -12.98 1.28
CA ARG A 13 -10.02 -14.24 0.76
C ARG A 13 -8.68 -14.06 0.07
N LYS A 14 -8.52 -13.00 -0.74
CA LYS A 14 -7.25 -12.68 -1.40
C LYS A 14 -6.16 -12.38 -0.39
N THR A 15 -6.47 -11.61 0.66
CA THR A 15 -5.50 -11.29 1.71
C THR A 15 -5.04 -12.57 2.42
N PHE A 16 -5.99 -13.44 2.81
CA PHE A 16 -5.65 -14.71 3.43
C PHE A 16 -4.78 -15.59 2.52
N PHE A 17 -5.16 -15.69 1.24
CA PHE A 17 -4.38 -16.44 0.24
C PHE A 17 -2.96 -15.88 0.11
N LEU A 18 -2.79 -14.56 0.03
CA LEU A 18 -1.48 -13.92 -0.11
C LEU A 18 -0.59 -14.15 1.12
N ILE A 19 -1.15 -14.03 2.33
CA ILE A 19 -0.41 -14.27 3.57
C ILE A 19 0.01 -15.74 3.66
N THR A 20 -0.90 -16.67 3.34
CA THR A 20 -0.61 -18.11 3.35
C THR A 20 0.43 -18.49 2.29
N PHE A 21 0.30 -17.96 1.07
CA PHE A 21 1.27 -18.15 0.00
C PHE A 21 2.66 -17.66 0.42
N PHE A 22 2.73 -16.48 1.01
CA PHE A 22 3.99 -15.90 1.47
C PHE A 22 4.63 -16.72 2.58
N LEU A 23 3.83 -17.21 3.54
CA LEU A 23 4.30 -18.11 4.60
C LEU A 23 4.93 -19.37 4.01
N ILE A 24 4.23 -20.04 3.10
CA ILE A 24 4.74 -21.25 2.43
C ILE A 24 6.01 -20.94 1.63
N PHE A 25 6.03 -19.81 0.90
CA PHE A 25 7.16 -19.40 0.10
C PHE A 25 8.42 -19.20 0.96
N VAL A 26 8.32 -18.51 2.10
CA VAL A 26 9.47 -18.29 3.02
C VAL A 26 9.97 -19.60 3.61
N ILE A 27 9.05 -20.53 3.97
CA ILE A 27 9.42 -21.86 4.48
C ILE A 27 10.16 -22.68 3.40
N LEU A 28 9.67 -22.67 2.16
CA LEU A 28 10.32 -23.38 1.05
C LEU A 28 11.71 -22.80 0.75
N LEU A 29 11.86 -21.48 0.83
CA LEU A 29 13.14 -20.82 0.70
C LEU A 29 14.10 -21.24 1.82
N GLY A 30 13.61 -21.26 3.05
CA GLY A 30 14.38 -21.73 4.21
C GLY A 30 14.78 -23.19 4.12
N TRP A 31 13.89 -24.05 3.59
CA TRP A 31 14.18 -25.45 3.32
C TRP A 31 15.27 -25.61 2.25
N LEU A 32 15.18 -24.84 1.16
CA LEU A 32 16.21 -24.86 0.12
C LEU A 32 17.59 -24.46 0.67
N PHE A 33 17.65 -23.37 1.46
CA PHE A 33 18.91 -22.96 2.10
C PHE A 33 19.42 -23.93 3.14
N SER A 34 18.51 -24.54 3.91
CA SER A 34 18.85 -25.60 4.87
C SER A 34 19.54 -26.78 4.18
N TYR A 35 19.03 -27.17 3.00
CA TYR A 35 19.60 -28.24 2.19
C TYR A 35 20.95 -27.84 1.58
N VAL A 36 21.04 -26.66 0.97
CA VAL A 36 22.29 -26.17 0.30
C VAL A 36 23.43 -25.92 1.27
N LEU A 37 23.13 -25.42 2.49
CA LEU A 37 24.10 -25.09 3.51
C LEU A 37 24.29 -26.18 4.57
N ASP A 38 23.67 -27.35 4.38
CA ASP A 38 23.69 -28.48 5.31
C ASP A 38 23.43 -28.08 6.78
N SER A 39 22.44 -27.22 6.99
CA SER A 39 22.11 -26.66 8.29
C SER A 39 20.60 -26.57 8.55
N THR A 40 20.06 -27.49 9.35
CA THR A 40 18.62 -27.55 9.71
C THR A 40 18.16 -26.34 10.53
N ILE A 41 19.08 -25.62 11.19
CA ILE A 41 18.77 -24.42 11.98
C ILE A 41 18.16 -23.32 11.09
N ILE A 42 18.56 -23.25 9.83
CA ILE A 42 18.04 -22.29 8.84
C ILE A 42 16.54 -22.51 8.59
N LEU A 43 16.12 -23.76 8.51
CA LEU A 43 14.71 -24.09 8.33
C LEU A 43 13.89 -23.66 9.56
N TYR A 44 14.36 -23.91 10.78
CA TYR A 44 13.68 -23.47 11.99
C TYR A 44 13.55 -21.93 12.05
N ILE A 45 14.63 -21.22 11.74
CA ILE A 45 14.60 -19.75 11.66
C ILE A 45 13.59 -19.28 10.60
N ALA A 46 13.57 -19.89 9.42
CA ALA A 46 12.62 -19.52 8.36
C ALA A 46 11.16 -19.77 8.77
N VAL A 47 10.86 -20.87 9.45
CA VAL A 47 9.53 -21.16 9.97
C VAL A 47 9.10 -20.13 11.01
N ILE A 48 9.94 -19.84 12.01
CA ILE A 48 9.64 -18.83 13.03
C ILE A 48 9.44 -17.44 12.38
N PHE A 49 10.34 -17.07 11.49
CA PHE A 49 10.28 -15.79 10.77
C PHE A 49 9.01 -15.69 9.92
N SER A 50 8.62 -16.73 9.19
CA SER A 50 7.42 -16.73 8.35
C SER A 50 6.14 -16.61 9.17
N ILE A 51 6.06 -17.28 10.32
CA ILE A 51 4.92 -17.17 11.24
C ILE A 51 4.87 -15.76 11.84
N ALA A 52 5.98 -15.25 12.35
CA ALA A 52 6.06 -13.91 12.96
C ALA A 52 5.68 -12.82 11.96
N THR A 53 6.16 -12.91 10.71
CA THR A 53 5.84 -11.93 9.66
C THR A 53 4.38 -12.03 9.22
N SER A 54 3.80 -13.23 9.12
CA SER A 54 2.39 -13.43 8.79
C SER A 54 1.47 -12.84 9.86
N ILE A 55 1.78 -13.06 11.14
CA ILE A 55 1.05 -12.46 12.26
C ILE A 55 1.21 -10.93 12.23
N SER A 56 2.43 -10.44 12.04
CA SER A 56 2.72 -9.01 12.02
C SER A 56 2.02 -8.30 10.86
N SER A 57 1.97 -8.91 9.69
CA SER A 57 1.30 -8.35 8.50
C SER A 57 -0.22 -8.21 8.68
N TYR A 58 -0.83 -9.05 9.49
CA TYR A 58 -2.26 -8.95 9.79
C TYR A 58 -2.56 -7.98 10.97
N TRP A 59 -1.86 -8.17 12.11
CA TRP A 59 -2.21 -7.47 13.35
C TRP A 59 -1.59 -6.08 13.51
N PHE A 60 -0.43 -5.84 12.91
CA PHE A 60 0.37 -4.61 13.12
C PHE A 60 0.67 -3.85 11.82
N SER A 61 0.05 -4.24 10.72
CA SER A 61 0.30 -3.64 9.41
C SER A 61 0.02 -2.12 9.38
N ASP A 62 -1.05 -1.67 10.05
CA ASP A 62 -1.35 -0.25 10.20
C ASP A 62 -0.19 0.52 10.86
N LYS A 63 0.33 0.00 11.98
CA LYS A 63 1.45 0.61 12.69
C LYS A 63 2.73 0.61 11.86
N ILE A 64 2.99 -0.47 11.11
CA ILE A 64 4.15 -0.57 10.22
C ILE A 64 4.06 0.51 9.13
N VAL A 65 2.89 0.67 8.49
CA VAL A 65 2.68 1.70 7.47
C VAL A 65 2.82 3.10 8.05
N LEU A 66 2.18 3.38 9.18
CA LEU A 66 2.25 4.70 9.83
C LEU A 66 3.67 5.07 10.24
N ASN A 67 4.45 4.13 10.77
CA ASN A 67 5.85 4.34 11.08
C ASN A 67 6.70 4.56 9.82
N ALA A 68 6.50 3.75 8.78
CA ALA A 68 7.24 3.88 7.51
C ALA A 68 6.96 5.23 6.82
N THR A 69 5.74 5.74 6.92
CA THR A 69 5.33 7.03 6.37
C THR A 69 5.55 8.21 7.32
N ARG A 70 6.01 7.95 8.55
CA ARG A 70 6.18 8.95 9.62
C ARG A 70 4.91 9.75 9.89
N ALA A 71 3.75 9.11 9.74
CA ALA A 71 2.47 9.72 10.01
C ALA A 71 2.29 9.97 11.52
N GLN A 72 1.76 11.14 11.87
CA GLN A 72 1.55 11.56 13.25
C GLN A 72 0.06 11.63 13.56
N PRO A 73 -0.41 11.05 14.68
CA PRO A 73 -1.80 11.14 15.07
C PRO A 73 -2.17 12.58 15.42
N ILE A 74 -3.37 12.99 15.06
CA ILE A 74 -3.93 14.30 15.46
C ILE A 74 -5.20 14.11 16.25
N LYS A 75 -5.47 15.09 17.12
CA LYS A 75 -6.73 15.23 17.85
C LYS A 75 -7.64 16.24 17.15
N LYS A 76 -8.90 16.31 17.60
CA LYS A 76 -9.89 17.25 17.06
C LYS A 76 -9.45 18.72 17.22
N GLU A 77 -8.71 19.01 18.30
CA GLU A 77 -8.20 20.36 18.61
C GLU A 77 -7.10 20.81 17.64
N ASP A 78 -6.30 19.85 17.12
CA ASP A 78 -5.17 20.15 16.23
C ASP A 78 -5.63 20.57 14.82
N ASN A 79 -6.71 19.95 14.31
CA ASN A 79 -7.33 20.31 13.03
C ASN A 79 -8.82 19.98 13.06
N PRO A 80 -9.66 20.89 13.60
CA PRO A 80 -11.10 20.65 13.76
C PRO A 80 -11.83 20.46 12.42
N GLU A 81 -11.36 21.11 11.36
CA GLU A 81 -12.00 21.01 10.04
C GLU A 81 -11.80 19.62 9.43
N LEU A 82 -10.58 19.14 9.34
CA LEU A 82 -10.28 17.79 8.84
C LEU A 82 -11.01 16.72 9.68
N TYR A 83 -10.98 16.89 10.99
CA TYR A 83 -11.62 15.94 11.92
C TYR A 83 -13.13 15.84 11.67
N ARG A 84 -13.80 16.98 11.46
CA ARG A 84 -15.25 17.03 11.13
C ARG A 84 -15.55 16.42 9.76
N ILE A 85 -14.70 16.63 8.77
CA ILE A 85 -14.85 16.02 7.46
C ILE A 85 -14.85 14.49 7.59
N VAL A 86 -13.84 13.94 8.26
CA VAL A 86 -13.73 12.48 8.48
C VAL A 86 -14.91 11.95 9.29
N GLU A 87 -15.30 12.64 10.38
CA GLU A 87 -16.42 12.27 11.26
C GLU A 87 -17.74 12.20 10.48
N ASN A 88 -18.07 13.25 9.71
CA ASN A 88 -19.30 13.32 8.94
C ASN A 88 -19.37 12.23 7.86
N LEU A 89 -18.26 12.01 7.16
CA LEU A 89 -18.20 11.00 6.10
C LEU A 89 -18.23 9.58 6.67
N ALA A 90 -17.65 9.34 7.86
CA ALA A 90 -17.73 8.06 8.55
C ALA A 90 -19.19 7.75 8.98
N ILE A 91 -19.90 8.74 9.51
CA ILE A 91 -21.33 8.64 9.85
C ILE A 91 -22.15 8.33 8.59
N THR A 92 -21.93 9.07 7.51
CA THR A 92 -22.64 8.88 6.24
C THR A 92 -22.37 7.50 5.64
N ALA A 93 -21.13 7.00 5.76
CA ALA A 93 -20.76 5.67 5.31
C ALA A 93 -21.24 4.55 6.22
N GLY A 94 -21.65 4.84 7.46
CA GLY A 94 -22.08 3.85 8.45
C GLY A 94 -20.92 3.01 9.01
N ILE A 95 -19.73 3.60 9.12
CA ILE A 95 -18.53 2.96 9.71
C ILE A 95 -18.10 3.67 10.99
N PRO A 96 -17.39 2.98 11.91
CA PRO A 96 -16.74 3.66 13.03
C PRO A 96 -15.78 4.75 12.54
N MET A 97 -15.65 5.83 13.30
CA MET A 97 -14.74 6.92 12.92
C MET A 97 -13.29 6.42 12.86
N PRO A 98 -12.61 6.53 11.70
CA PRO A 98 -11.20 6.20 11.58
C PRO A 98 -10.32 7.13 12.42
N LYS A 99 -9.16 6.65 12.86
CA LYS A 99 -8.15 7.53 13.45
C LYS A 99 -7.57 8.43 12.37
N VAL A 100 -7.32 9.70 12.71
CA VAL A 100 -6.83 10.70 11.76
C VAL A 100 -5.35 10.97 12.00
N PHE A 101 -4.56 10.94 10.94
CA PHE A 101 -3.12 11.17 10.96
C PHE A 101 -2.72 12.23 9.93
N ILE A 102 -1.64 12.94 10.20
CA ILE A 102 -1.03 13.91 9.28
C ILE A 102 0.42 13.51 8.99
N LEU A 103 0.80 13.61 7.71
CA LEU A 103 2.16 13.49 7.23
C LEU A 103 2.75 14.88 6.99
N ASN A 104 3.98 15.09 7.45
CA ASN A 104 4.71 16.34 7.20
C ASN A 104 5.40 16.31 5.83
N GLU A 105 4.60 16.20 4.77
CA GLU A 105 5.03 16.11 3.37
C GLU A 105 4.38 17.23 2.54
N ALA A 106 5.15 17.77 1.59
CA ALA A 106 4.70 18.87 0.73
C ALA A 106 3.82 18.38 -0.43
N GLN A 107 4.05 17.15 -0.93
CA GLN A 107 3.22 16.59 -1.99
C GLN A 107 1.79 16.38 -1.49
N PRO A 108 0.76 16.87 -2.21
CA PRO A 108 -0.62 16.60 -1.86
C PRO A 108 -0.95 15.12 -2.07
N ASN A 109 -1.26 14.42 -0.99
CA ASN A 109 -1.62 13.00 -1.04
C ASN A 109 -2.40 12.57 0.21
N ALA A 110 -3.06 11.41 0.12
CA ALA A 110 -3.76 10.77 1.22
C ALA A 110 -3.73 9.24 1.06
N PHE A 111 -4.01 8.53 2.13
CA PHE A 111 -4.25 7.09 2.11
C PHE A 111 -5.07 6.63 3.30
N ALA A 112 -5.74 5.48 3.15
CA ALA A 112 -6.32 4.73 4.25
C ALA A 112 -5.52 3.45 4.51
N THR A 113 -5.46 3.03 5.78
CA THR A 113 -4.79 1.80 6.20
C THR A 113 -5.53 1.18 7.38
N GLY A 114 -5.28 -0.08 7.65
CA GLY A 114 -5.90 -0.79 8.77
C GLY A 114 -6.30 -2.21 8.40
N ARG A 115 -6.60 -3.03 9.41
CA ARG A 115 -7.03 -4.41 9.18
C ARG A 115 -8.55 -4.57 9.01
N ASP A 116 -9.32 -3.66 9.56
CA ASP A 116 -10.79 -3.64 9.51
C ASP A 116 -11.34 -2.22 9.76
N GLU A 117 -12.65 -2.05 9.65
CA GLU A 117 -13.31 -0.76 9.87
C GLU A 117 -13.10 -0.17 11.27
N LYS A 118 -12.96 -1.03 12.31
CA LYS A 118 -12.75 -0.60 13.71
C LYS A 118 -11.31 -0.15 13.97
N HIS A 119 -10.38 -0.61 13.15
CA HIS A 119 -8.95 -0.30 13.25
C HIS A 119 -8.45 0.50 12.04
N ALA A 120 -9.37 1.17 11.36
CA ALA A 120 -9.06 1.99 10.22
C ALA A 120 -8.39 3.32 10.61
N VAL A 121 -7.53 3.77 9.73
CA VAL A 121 -6.80 5.02 9.82
C VAL A 121 -6.91 5.74 8.49
N VAL A 122 -7.14 7.05 8.53
CA VAL A 122 -7.02 7.95 7.37
C VAL A 122 -5.85 8.89 7.63
N ALA A 123 -4.94 8.98 6.67
CA ALA A 123 -3.76 9.81 6.75
C ALA A 123 -3.70 10.76 5.56
N VAL A 124 -3.43 12.04 5.82
CA VAL A 124 -3.33 13.09 4.81
C VAL A 124 -2.02 13.85 4.94
N THR A 125 -1.47 14.34 3.84
CA THR A 125 -0.28 15.18 3.86
C THR A 125 -0.63 16.64 4.17
N LYS A 126 0.31 17.38 4.76
CA LYS A 126 0.15 18.85 4.90
C LYS A 126 -0.01 19.54 3.55
N GLY A 127 0.67 19.03 2.52
CA GLY A 127 0.53 19.55 1.17
C GLY A 127 -0.88 19.42 0.61
N LEU A 128 -1.60 18.32 0.94
CA LEU A 128 -3.00 18.16 0.56
C LEU A 128 -3.88 19.22 1.23
N LEU A 129 -3.73 19.40 2.53
CA LEU A 129 -4.50 20.39 3.29
C LEU A 129 -4.22 21.83 2.86
N GLY A 130 -2.99 22.11 2.41
CA GLY A 130 -2.61 23.46 1.95
C GLY A 130 -3.00 23.76 0.50
N LYS A 131 -3.27 22.75 -0.32
CA LYS A 131 -3.49 22.91 -1.77
C LYS A 131 -4.95 22.74 -2.18
N LEU A 132 -5.69 21.89 -1.46
CA LEU A 132 -7.06 21.55 -1.80
C LEU A 132 -8.07 22.41 -1.03
N GLU A 133 -9.17 22.72 -1.69
CA GLU A 133 -10.33 23.33 -1.07
C GLU A 133 -11.11 22.29 -0.26
N ARG A 134 -11.96 22.75 0.66
CA ARG A 134 -12.74 21.87 1.54
C ARG A 134 -13.52 20.77 0.78
N SER A 135 -14.24 21.13 -0.29
CA SER A 135 -15.01 20.17 -1.08
C SER A 135 -14.13 19.13 -1.79
N GLU A 136 -12.91 19.51 -2.14
CA GLU A 136 -11.91 18.63 -2.74
C GLU A 136 -11.32 17.67 -1.69
N ILE A 137 -11.04 18.17 -0.47
CA ILE A 137 -10.62 17.35 0.67
C ILE A 137 -11.73 16.34 1.03
N GLU A 138 -12.99 16.79 1.08
CA GLU A 138 -14.16 15.92 1.30
C GLU A 138 -14.22 14.80 0.25
N GLY A 139 -13.97 15.11 -1.03
CA GLY A 139 -13.91 14.13 -2.10
C GLY A 139 -12.81 13.08 -1.90
N VAL A 140 -11.59 13.51 -1.56
CA VAL A 140 -10.45 12.63 -1.27
C VAL A 140 -10.74 11.74 -0.06
N ILE A 141 -11.20 12.31 1.05
CA ILE A 141 -11.50 11.55 2.26
C ILE A 141 -12.65 10.56 2.03
N ALA A 142 -13.65 10.93 1.23
CA ALA A 142 -14.75 10.03 0.87
C ALA A 142 -14.26 8.83 0.03
N HIS A 143 -13.30 9.03 -0.86
CA HIS A 143 -12.64 7.96 -1.59
C HIS A 143 -11.90 7.00 -0.63
N GLU A 144 -11.13 7.54 0.33
CA GLU A 144 -10.43 6.73 1.34
C GLU A 144 -11.40 5.96 2.25
N ILE A 145 -12.51 6.59 2.65
CA ILE A 145 -13.58 5.93 3.43
C ILE A 145 -14.26 4.82 2.62
N ALA A 146 -14.40 4.99 1.31
CA ALA A 146 -14.92 3.93 0.45
C ALA A 146 -14.00 2.69 0.45
N HIS A 147 -12.68 2.85 0.46
CA HIS A 147 -11.74 1.74 0.60
C HIS A 147 -11.87 1.03 1.96
N ILE A 148 -12.10 1.78 3.04
CA ILE A 148 -12.36 1.18 4.36
C ILE A 148 -13.61 0.31 4.32
N LYS A 149 -14.74 0.87 3.84
CA LYS A 149 -16.02 0.18 3.75
C LYS A 149 -15.98 -1.06 2.85
N ASN A 150 -15.23 -1.01 1.76
CA ASN A 150 -15.05 -2.10 0.81
C ASN A 150 -14.02 -3.15 1.28
N LYS A 151 -13.43 -2.98 2.47
CA LYS A 151 -12.35 -3.83 3.03
C LYS A 151 -11.12 -3.95 2.12
N ASP A 152 -10.85 -2.93 1.31
CA ASP A 152 -9.66 -2.86 0.46
C ASP A 152 -8.41 -2.63 1.30
N ILE A 153 -8.55 -1.89 2.42
CA ILE A 153 -7.42 -1.47 3.27
C ILE A 153 -6.60 -2.64 3.79
N LEU A 154 -7.23 -3.75 4.18
CA LEU A 154 -6.52 -4.92 4.70
C LEU A 154 -5.59 -5.52 3.63
N LEU A 155 -6.09 -5.72 2.42
CA LEU A 155 -5.30 -6.27 1.32
C LEU A 155 -4.13 -5.35 0.96
N GLN A 156 -4.39 -4.05 0.79
CA GLN A 156 -3.37 -3.06 0.45
C GLN A 156 -2.29 -2.98 1.53
N THR A 157 -2.69 -2.93 2.79
CA THR A 157 -1.78 -2.81 3.93
C THR A 157 -0.93 -4.08 4.15
N ALA A 158 -1.53 -5.27 4.01
CA ALA A 158 -0.80 -6.53 4.08
C ALA A 158 0.29 -6.60 2.99
N VAL A 159 -0.04 -6.18 1.77
CA VAL A 159 0.92 -6.16 0.66
C VAL A 159 2.10 -5.23 0.94
N VAL A 160 1.91 -4.07 1.58
CA VAL A 160 3.04 -3.20 1.99
C VAL A 160 4.05 -3.96 2.83
N VAL A 161 3.56 -4.71 3.82
CA VAL A 161 4.44 -5.47 4.73
C VAL A 161 5.15 -6.60 3.98
N LEU A 162 4.40 -7.39 3.21
CA LEU A 162 4.96 -8.53 2.46
C LEU A 162 6.00 -8.07 1.42
N VAL A 163 5.72 -7.01 0.68
CA VAL A 163 6.67 -6.43 -0.29
C VAL A 163 7.86 -5.83 0.43
N GLY A 164 7.66 -5.16 1.56
CA GLY A 164 8.76 -4.65 2.38
C GLY A 164 9.73 -5.77 2.78
N ILE A 165 9.21 -6.92 3.19
CA ILE A 165 10.03 -8.10 3.54
C ILE A 165 10.75 -8.65 2.30
N VAL A 166 10.08 -8.77 1.16
CA VAL A 166 10.69 -9.22 -0.10
C VAL A 166 11.86 -8.32 -0.49
N VAL A 167 11.70 -6.99 -0.37
CA VAL A 167 12.76 -6.02 -0.66
C VAL A 167 13.94 -6.20 0.28
N ILE A 168 13.69 -6.34 1.59
CA ILE A 168 14.75 -6.57 2.59
C ILE A 168 15.50 -7.88 2.31
N LEU A 169 14.80 -8.96 2.02
CA LEU A 169 15.41 -10.25 1.69
C LEU A 169 16.23 -10.17 0.38
N SER A 170 15.69 -9.52 -0.63
CA SER A 170 16.41 -9.30 -1.91
C SER A 170 17.71 -8.52 -1.69
N ASP A 171 17.65 -7.42 -0.94
CA ASP A 171 18.82 -6.59 -0.64
C ASP A 171 19.85 -7.36 0.20
N PHE A 172 19.40 -8.14 1.19
CA PHE A 172 20.24 -9.00 2.00
C PHE A 172 21.00 -10.04 1.16
N PHE A 173 20.29 -10.76 0.29
CA PHE A 173 20.91 -11.77 -0.58
C PHE A 173 21.87 -11.15 -1.61
N LEU A 174 21.52 -10.00 -2.18
CA LEU A 174 22.42 -9.27 -3.09
C LEU A 174 23.72 -8.86 -2.37
N ARG A 175 23.63 -8.34 -1.16
CA ARG A 175 24.82 -7.95 -0.38
C ARG A 175 25.72 -9.14 -0.06
N ILE A 176 25.16 -10.26 0.38
CA ILE A 176 25.96 -11.47 0.63
C ILE A 176 26.59 -11.97 -0.68
N SER A 177 25.84 -11.97 -1.79
CA SER A 177 26.36 -12.37 -3.11
C SER A 177 27.54 -11.50 -3.54
N MET A 178 27.53 -10.19 -3.25
CA MET A 178 28.59 -9.26 -3.63
C MET A 178 29.80 -9.29 -2.68
N TRP A 179 29.60 -9.59 -1.39
CA TRP A 179 30.64 -9.52 -0.37
C TRP A 179 31.21 -10.90 0.01
N GLY A 180 30.53 -12.00 -0.36
CA GLY A 180 30.95 -13.39 -0.05
C GLY A 180 32.10 -13.95 -0.92
N GLY A 181 32.67 -13.18 -1.82
CA GLY A 181 33.66 -13.61 -2.82
C GLY A 181 35.13 -13.68 -2.36
N GLY A 182 35.40 -13.96 -1.10
CA GLY A 182 36.78 -13.90 -0.53
C GLY A 182 37.64 -15.15 -0.65
N ASP A 183 37.10 -16.34 -0.98
CA ASP A 183 37.88 -17.59 -1.11
C ASP A 183 37.54 -18.33 -2.41
N LYS A 184 38.57 -18.78 -3.14
CA LYS A 184 38.56 -18.89 -4.61
C LYS A 184 37.76 -20.06 -5.23
N ASP A 185 37.26 -21.09 -4.54
CA ASP A 185 36.73 -22.27 -5.25
C ASP A 185 35.29 -22.70 -4.91
N ASN A 186 34.75 -22.45 -3.71
CA ASN A 186 33.38 -22.87 -3.37
C ASN A 186 32.40 -21.70 -3.17
N ASN A 187 32.89 -20.49 -2.95
CA ASN A 187 32.06 -19.31 -2.64
C ASN A 187 31.39 -18.69 -3.89
N ASN A 188 31.91 -18.98 -5.08
CA ASN A 188 31.34 -18.45 -6.31
C ASN A 188 29.95 -19.04 -6.63
N ILE A 189 29.72 -20.33 -6.36
CA ILE A 189 28.43 -20.99 -6.64
C ILE A 189 27.35 -20.45 -5.68
N LEU A 190 27.68 -20.32 -4.39
CA LEU A 190 26.75 -19.76 -3.40
C LEU A 190 26.40 -18.31 -3.72
N ALA A 191 27.38 -17.49 -4.09
CA ALA A 191 27.14 -16.10 -4.50
C ALA A 191 26.23 -16.01 -5.72
N VAL A 192 26.41 -16.88 -6.71
CA VAL A 192 25.54 -16.95 -7.89
C VAL A 192 24.12 -17.36 -7.53
N ILE A 193 23.95 -18.39 -6.67
CA ILE A 193 22.63 -18.85 -6.22
C ILE A 193 21.90 -17.73 -5.47
N LEU A 194 22.58 -17.02 -4.56
CA LEU A 194 22.00 -15.90 -3.81
C LEU A 194 21.61 -14.74 -4.73
N GLY A 195 22.44 -14.43 -5.74
CA GLY A 195 22.14 -13.44 -6.77
C GLY A 195 20.91 -13.80 -7.60
N ILE A 196 20.77 -15.07 -8.00
CA ILE A 196 19.59 -15.58 -8.73
C ILE A 196 18.33 -15.47 -7.87
N ILE A 197 18.40 -15.86 -6.60
CA ILE A 197 17.26 -15.76 -5.68
C ILE A 197 16.85 -14.30 -5.50
N ALA A 198 17.78 -13.39 -5.29
CA ALA A 198 17.49 -11.97 -5.21
C ALA A 198 16.83 -11.43 -6.49
N ALA A 199 17.29 -11.88 -7.67
CA ALA A 199 16.71 -11.52 -8.96
C ALA A 199 15.26 -12.04 -9.14
N ILE A 200 14.94 -13.19 -8.56
CA ILE A 200 13.57 -13.77 -8.59
C ILE A 200 12.65 -13.05 -7.58
N LEU A 201 13.18 -12.59 -6.44
CA LEU A 201 12.39 -11.91 -5.42
C LEU A 201 11.80 -10.58 -5.90
N ALA A 202 12.54 -9.81 -6.68
CA ALA A 202 12.08 -8.51 -7.16
C ALA A 202 10.79 -8.58 -8.03
N PRO A 203 10.66 -9.47 -9.03
CA PRO A 203 9.40 -9.69 -9.76
C PRO A 203 8.24 -10.17 -8.86
N ILE A 204 8.54 -10.99 -7.84
CA ILE A 204 7.50 -11.43 -6.88
C ILE A 204 6.93 -10.22 -6.14
N GLY A 205 7.78 -9.32 -5.63
CA GLY A 205 7.35 -8.09 -4.98
C GLY A 205 6.46 -7.23 -5.88
N ALA A 206 6.86 -7.04 -7.14
CA ALA A 206 6.07 -6.32 -8.13
C ALA A 206 4.70 -7.00 -8.39
N SER A 207 4.67 -8.33 -8.49
CA SER A 207 3.44 -9.09 -8.69
C SER A 207 2.48 -8.98 -7.50
N LEU A 208 3.00 -9.00 -6.26
CA LEU A 208 2.21 -8.79 -5.05
C LEU A 208 1.52 -7.42 -5.06
N ILE A 209 2.25 -6.35 -5.46
CA ILE A 209 1.68 -5.02 -5.60
C ILE A 209 0.57 -5.02 -6.66
N GLN A 210 0.79 -5.59 -7.84
CA GLN A 210 -0.22 -5.66 -8.88
C GLN A 210 -1.49 -6.41 -8.43
N LEU A 211 -1.34 -7.46 -7.62
CA LEU A 211 -2.49 -8.19 -7.06
C LEU A 211 -3.29 -7.36 -6.04
N SER A 212 -2.63 -6.45 -5.32
CA SER A 212 -3.30 -5.55 -4.36
C SER A 212 -4.12 -4.47 -5.05
N ILE A 213 -3.79 -4.15 -6.31
CA ILE A 213 -4.39 -3.07 -7.06
C ILE A 213 -5.39 -3.63 -8.07
N SER A 214 -6.51 -2.97 -8.18
CA SER A 214 -7.52 -3.30 -9.18
C SER A 214 -8.15 -2.01 -9.67
N ARG A 215 -8.04 -1.72 -10.97
CA ARG A 215 -8.72 -0.57 -11.60
C ARG A 215 -10.22 -0.55 -11.27
N LYS A 216 -10.87 -1.72 -11.22
CA LYS A 216 -12.29 -1.83 -10.85
C LYS A 216 -12.56 -1.37 -9.42
N ARG A 217 -11.63 -1.61 -8.48
CA ARG A 217 -11.78 -1.15 -7.08
C ARG A 217 -11.59 0.36 -6.99
N GLU A 218 -10.64 0.92 -7.73
CA GLU A 218 -10.44 2.38 -7.79
C GLU A 218 -11.68 3.09 -8.32
N PHE A 219 -12.23 2.64 -9.46
CA PHE A 219 -13.47 3.19 -9.98
C PHE A 219 -14.67 3.00 -9.06
N LEU A 220 -14.71 1.89 -8.31
CA LEU A 220 -15.74 1.67 -7.29
C LEU A 220 -15.57 2.62 -6.11
N ALA A 221 -14.33 2.86 -5.67
CA ALA A 221 -14.04 3.81 -4.59
C ALA A 221 -14.35 5.24 -5.04
N ASP A 222 -14.02 5.61 -6.27
CA ASP A 222 -14.41 6.90 -6.87
C ASP A 222 -15.93 7.08 -6.88
N ALA A 223 -16.67 6.09 -7.37
CA ALA A 223 -18.12 6.12 -7.42
C ALA A 223 -18.75 6.15 -6.02
N SER A 224 -18.26 5.34 -5.11
CA SER A 224 -18.76 5.31 -3.72
C SER A 224 -18.45 6.61 -2.98
N GLY A 225 -17.25 7.17 -3.16
CA GLY A 225 -16.87 8.47 -2.60
C GLY A 225 -17.74 9.61 -3.15
N ALA A 226 -17.99 9.62 -4.46
CA ALA A 226 -18.88 10.58 -5.10
C ALA A 226 -20.32 10.49 -4.57
N LEU A 227 -20.83 9.27 -4.30
CA LEU A 227 -22.13 9.06 -3.68
C LEU A 227 -22.18 9.55 -2.23
N LEU A 228 -21.12 9.37 -1.44
CA LEU A 228 -21.04 9.83 -0.05
C LEU A 228 -21.09 11.36 0.05
N THR A 229 -20.41 12.05 -0.87
CA THR A 229 -20.39 13.52 -0.90
C THR A 229 -21.54 14.12 -1.69
N ARG A 230 -22.17 13.35 -2.58
CA ARG A 230 -23.08 13.82 -3.62
C ARG A 230 -22.50 14.92 -4.50
N TYR A 231 -21.17 14.99 -4.57
CA TYR A 231 -20.44 16.01 -5.32
C TYR A 231 -19.19 15.42 -5.99
N PRO A 232 -19.35 14.69 -7.12
CA PRO A 232 -18.23 14.05 -7.83
C PRO A 232 -17.17 15.03 -8.33
N GLU A 233 -17.55 16.28 -8.64
CA GLU A 233 -16.62 17.32 -9.11
C GLU A 233 -15.56 17.66 -8.05
N GLY A 234 -15.86 17.54 -6.74
CA GLY A 234 -14.89 17.74 -5.68
C GLY A 234 -13.71 16.79 -5.80
N LEU A 235 -13.97 15.48 -5.97
CA LEU A 235 -12.90 14.49 -6.17
C LEU A 235 -12.21 14.67 -7.53
N ALA A 236 -12.94 15.01 -8.59
CA ALA A 236 -12.36 15.24 -9.92
C ALA A 236 -11.34 16.37 -9.89
N ARG A 237 -11.67 17.53 -9.31
CA ARG A 237 -10.74 18.65 -9.14
C ARG A 237 -9.58 18.31 -8.23
N ALA A 238 -9.82 17.58 -7.14
CA ALA A 238 -8.76 17.12 -6.27
C ALA A 238 -7.73 16.30 -7.04
N LEU A 239 -8.17 15.31 -7.83
CA LEU A 239 -7.30 14.47 -8.65
C LEU A 239 -6.49 15.28 -9.67
N GLU A 240 -7.09 16.28 -10.32
CA GLU A 240 -6.38 17.18 -11.24
C GLU A 240 -5.29 17.99 -10.50
N LYS A 241 -5.61 18.60 -9.36
CA LYS A 241 -4.65 19.37 -8.56
C LYS A 241 -3.53 18.48 -7.99
N ILE A 242 -3.86 17.28 -7.48
CA ILE A 242 -2.89 16.32 -6.98
C ILE A 242 -1.98 15.83 -8.11
N SER A 243 -2.53 15.56 -9.29
CA SER A 243 -1.76 15.05 -10.43
C SER A 243 -0.81 16.08 -11.03
N SER A 244 -1.11 17.36 -10.93
CA SER A 244 -0.27 18.46 -11.44
C SER A 244 0.88 18.83 -10.51
N ASP A 245 0.95 18.24 -9.31
CA ASP A 245 2.00 18.54 -8.33
C ASP A 245 3.22 17.65 -8.51
N ASP A 246 4.39 18.23 -8.73
CA ASP A 246 5.67 17.53 -8.91
C ASP A 246 6.52 17.47 -7.63
N SER A 247 5.99 17.92 -6.49
CA SER A 247 6.69 17.84 -5.21
C SER A 247 7.05 16.40 -4.86
N PRO A 248 8.24 16.14 -4.31
CA PRO A 248 8.60 14.77 -3.91
C PRO A 248 7.88 14.39 -2.60
N LEU A 249 7.46 13.12 -2.51
CA LEU A 249 7.00 12.51 -1.27
C LEU A 249 8.15 11.65 -0.71
N ARG A 250 8.85 12.19 0.30
CA ARG A 250 10.11 11.61 0.80
C ARG A 250 9.93 10.29 1.51
N THR A 251 8.78 10.07 2.10
CA THR A 251 8.44 8.83 2.83
C THR A 251 7.88 7.73 1.92
N ALA A 252 7.63 8.04 0.63
CA ALA A 252 7.19 7.04 -0.33
C ALA A 252 8.37 6.19 -0.84
N ASN A 253 8.08 4.91 -1.00
CA ASN A 253 8.97 3.93 -1.61
C ASN A 253 8.16 2.92 -2.43
N ASN A 254 8.83 1.99 -3.10
CA ASN A 254 8.16 1.01 -3.95
C ASN A 254 7.16 0.11 -3.20
N SER A 255 7.37 -0.13 -1.89
CA SER A 255 6.46 -0.99 -1.12
C SER A 255 5.18 -0.28 -0.69
N ASN A 256 5.20 1.04 -0.45
CA ASN A 256 4.05 1.80 0.06
C ASN A 256 3.41 2.75 -0.97
N ALA A 257 4.02 2.92 -2.14
CA ALA A 257 3.54 3.86 -3.16
C ALA A 257 2.09 3.59 -3.61
N HIS A 258 1.67 2.34 -3.58
CA HIS A 258 0.34 1.92 -4.02
C HIS A 258 -0.79 2.25 -3.01
N LEU A 259 -0.45 2.67 -1.79
CA LEU A 259 -1.44 3.10 -0.82
C LEU A 259 -2.01 4.49 -1.13
N PHE A 260 -1.20 5.36 -1.71
CA PHE A 260 -1.54 6.76 -1.90
C PHE A 260 -2.56 6.94 -3.03
N ILE A 261 -3.49 7.89 -2.89
CA ILE A 261 -4.56 8.16 -3.89
C ILE A 261 -4.01 8.51 -5.27
N SER A 262 -2.80 9.02 -5.35
CA SER A 262 -2.06 9.28 -6.59
C SER A 262 -0.61 8.83 -6.41
N SER A 263 -0.02 8.28 -7.50
CA SER A 263 1.35 7.79 -7.46
C SER A 263 2.33 8.82 -6.91
N PRO A 264 3.00 8.55 -5.78
CA PRO A 264 3.93 9.48 -5.16
C PRO A 264 5.32 9.46 -5.81
N LEU A 265 5.61 8.46 -6.65
CA LEU A 265 6.88 8.25 -7.32
C LEU A 265 6.88 8.97 -8.68
N ARG A 266 7.06 10.30 -8.65
CA ARG A 266 7.15 11.16 -9.83
C ARG A 266 8.58 11.65 -10.02
N GLY A 267 8.96 11.99 -11.26
CA GLY A 267 10.27 12.52 -11.58
C GLY A 267 11.22 11.54 -12.28
N LYS A 268 12.54 11.79 -12.20
CA LYS A 268 13.59 11.09 -12.97
C LYS A 268 13.66 9.57 -12.75
N SER A 269 13.20 9.06 -11.61
CA SER A 269 13.22 7.62 -11.30
C SER A 269 12.06 6.84 -11.94
N SER A 270 11.05 7.50 -12.51
CA SER A 270 9.88 6.86 -13.12
C SER A 270 10.09 6.37 -14.56
N LYS A 271 11.25 6.64 -15.19
CA LYS A 271 11.51 6.34 -16.62
C LYS A 271 11.93 4.90 -16.89
N GLY A 272 12.26 4.08 -15.88
CA GLY A 272 12.62 2.68 -16.08
C GLY A 272 11.39 1.79 -16.35
N TRP A 273 11.54 0.72 -17.17
CA TRP A 273 10.48 -0.27 -17.37
C TRP A 273 10.03 -0.88 -16.03
N PHE A 274 10.93 -0.98 -15.07
CA PHE A 274 10.67 -1.46 -13.71
C PHE A 274 9.70 -0.54 -12.95
N SER A 275 9.82 0.79 -13.07
CA SER A 275 8.91 1.73 -12.41
C SER A 275 7.49 1.68 -12.96
N LYS A 276 7.31 1.28 -14.23
CA LYS A 276 5.99 1.06 -14.83
C LYS A 276 5.22 -0.10 -14.19
N LEU A 277 5.92 -1.09 -13.62
CA LEU A 277 5.30 -2.19 -12.87
C LEU A 277 4.67 -1.74 -11.54
N PHE A 278 5.09 -0.59 -11.02
CA PHE A 278 4.60 0.02 -9.78
C PHE A 278 3.59 1.15 -10.02
N LEU A 279 3.19 1.42 -11.28
CA LEU A 279 2.08 2.31 -11.59
C LEU A 279 0.77 1.61 -11.27
N THR A 280 0.10 2.10 -10.24
CA THR A 280 -0.88 1.35 -9.47
C THR A 280 -2.30 1.81 -9.66
N HIS A 281 -2.53 3.08 -10.02
CA HIS A 281 -3.85 3.65 -10.23
C HIS A 281 -4.20 3.75 -11.72
N PRO A 282 -5.50 3.74 -12.06
CA PRO A 282 -5.94 4.10 -13.40
C PRO A 282 -5.45 5.51 -13.78
N PRO A 283 -5.31 5.81 -15.09
CA PRO A 283 -5.01 7.16 -15.54
C PRO A 283 -5.96 8.19 -14.93
N ILE A 284 -5.41 9.33 -14.48
CA ILE A 284 -6.20 10.38 -13.81
C ILE A 284 -7.29 10.89 -14.74
N GLU A 285 -6.98 11.02 -16.03
CA GLU A 285 -7.91 11.49 -17.06
C GLU A 285 -9.15 10.58 -17.14
N GLU A 286 -8.95 9.26 -17.02
CA GLU A 286 -10.05 8.28 -17.06
C GLU A 286 -10.90 8.36 -15.78
N ARG A 287 -10.27 8.53 -14.61
CA ARG A 287 -10.98 8.72 -13.33
C ARG A 287 -11.82 9.99 -13.36
N VAL A 288 -11.23 11.12 -13.78
CA VAL A 288 -11.90 12.42 -13.88
C VAL A 288 -13.06 12.37 -14.86
N ALA A 289 -12.85 11.76 -16.05
CA ALA A 289 -13.92 11.62 -17.05
C ALA A 289 -15.10 10.80 -16.49
N ASN A 290 -14.83 9.70 -15.79
CA ASN A 290 -15.87 8.88 -15.17
C ASN A 290 -16.62 9.64 -14.07
N LEU A 291 -15.93 10.39 -13.21
CA LEU A 291 -16.55 11.20 -12.16
C LEU A 291 -17.48 12.27 -12.74
N ARG A 292 -17.02 13.02 -13.75
CA ARG A 292 -17.83 14.05 -14.43
C ARG A 292 -18.99 13.48 -15.25
N GLY A 293 -18.90 12.21 -15.67
CA GLY A 293 -19.98 11.49 -16.35
C GLY A 293 -21.08 10.96 -15.42
N MET A 294 -20.88 11.02 -14.09
CA MET A 294 -21.85 10.52 -13.12
C MET A 294 -23.06 11.46 -13.02
N LYS A 295 -24.25 10.88 -13.08
CA LYS A 295 -25.51 11.54 -12.75
C LYS A 295 -25.90 11.11 -11.35
N ILE A 296 -25.75 11.98 -10.36
CA ILE A 296 -26.09 11.76 -8.94
C ILE A 296 -27.23 12.69 -8.53
#